data_473150b17834959cb63434f1b9e270c4
#
_entry.id   473150b17834959cb63434f1b9e270c4
#
_cell.length_a   1.000
_cell.length_b   1.000
_cell.length_c   1.000
_cell.angle_alpha   90.00
_cell.angle_beta   90.00
_cell.angle_gamma   90.00
#
_symmetry.space_group_name_H-M   'P 1'
#
loop_
_entity.id
_entity.type
_entity.pdbx_description
1 polymer ?
#
loop_
_entity_poly.entity_id
_entity_poly.type
_entity_poly.pdbx_seq_one_letter_code
_entity_poly.pdbx_strand_id
1 'polypeptide(L)' 'MALDEVLKTLTKVDPRKSQVVEMRFFGGLSVEETAEVLKVSPDTVLRDWRLAKLWLLRELTGETPDET' A
#
# COMPACT_ATOMS: atom_id res chain seq x y z
N MET A 1 11.78 -10.61 -6.31
CA MET A 1 11.10 -10.73 -5.03
C MET A 1 9.60 -10.91 -5.23
N ALA A 2 8.99 -11.83 -4.54
CA ALA A 2 7.56 -12.09 -4.71
C ALA A 2 6.73 -11.01 -4.03
N LEU A 3 5.61 -10.65 -4.65
CA LEU A 3 4.71 -9.64 -4.10
C LEU A 3 4.24 -10.01 -2.68
N ASP A 4 3.98 -11.29 -2.47
CA ASP A 4 3.56 -11.76 -1.14
C ASP A 4 4.55 -11.40 -0.06
N GLU A 5 5.84 -11.60 -0.32
CA GLU A 5 6.87 -11.30 0.66
C GLU A 5 6.99 -9.81 0.91
N VAL A 6 6.85 -9.03 -0.15
CA VAL A 6 6.89 -7.58 -0.02
C VAL A 6 5.72 -7.09 0.83
N LEU A 7 4.54 -7.65 0.60
CA LEU A 7 3.36 -7.28 1.39
C LEU A 7 3.50 -7.70 2.85
N LYS A 8 4.10 -8.85 3.11
CA LYS A 8 4.34 -9.26 4.48
C LYS A 8 5.27 -8.28 5.19
N THR A 9 6.30 -7.82 4.49
CA THR A 9 7.20 -6.82 5.04
C THR A 9 6.45 -5.52 5.30
N LEU A 10 5.62 -5.10 4.36
CA LEU A 10 4.84 -3.87 4.53
C LEU A 10 3.91 -3.97 5.74
N THR A 11 3.32 -5.16 5.95
CA THR A 11 2.45 -5.36 7.10
C THR A 11 3.19 -5.11 8.41
N LYS A 12 4.45 -5.47 8.47
CA LYS A 12 5.25 -5.25 9.66
C LYS A 12 5.64 -3.79 9.84
N VAL A 13 5.94 -3.11 8.72
CA VAL A 13 6.37 -1.72 8.76
C VAL A 13 5.19 -0.78 8.94
N ASP A 14 4.12 -1.02 8.20
CA ASP A 14 2.95 -0.15 8.23
C ASP A 14 1.71 -0.97 7.94
N PRO A 15 1.04 -1.49 8.97
CA PRO A 15 -0.13 -2.35 8.78
C PRO A 15 -1.26 -1.68 8.02
N ARG A 16 -1.48 -0.38 8.24
CA ARG A 16 -2.57 0.31 7.55
C ARG A 16 -2.33 0.40 6.05
N LYS A 17 -1.10 0.72 5.65
CA LYS A 17 -0.78 0.77 4.22
C LYS A 17 -0.93 -0.60 3.58
N SER A 18 -0.56 -1.64 4.30
CA SER A 18 -0.76 -3.00 3.82
C SER A 18 -2.24 -3.29 3.61
N GLN A 19 -3.08 -2.87 4.54
CA GLN A 19 -4.53 -3.07 4.40
C GLN A 19 -5.09 -2.30 3.22
N VAL A 20 -4.62 -1.08 2.99
CA VAL A 20 -5.05 -0.29 1.84
C VAL A 20 -4.70 -1.01 0.55
N VAL A 21 -3.48 -1.54 0.46
CA VAL A 21 -3.05 -2.28 -0.73
C VAL A 21 -3.95 -3.49 -0.94
N GLU A 22 -4.20 -4.25 0.11
CA GLU A 22 -5.02 -5.45 0.00
C GLU A 22 -6.42 -5.13 -0.47
N MET A 23 -7.02 -4.11 0.09
CA MET A 23 -8.40 -3.75 -0.26
C MET A 23 -8.51 -3.18 -1.66
N ARG A 24 -7.57 -2.32 -2.04
CA ARG A 24 -7.59 -1.67 -3.34
C ARG A 24 -7.15 -2.61 -4.46
N PHE A 25 -6.09 -3.36 -4.23
CA PHE A 25 -5.45 -4.15 -5.28
C PHE A 25 -6.08 -5.54 -5.40
N PHE A 26 -6.27 -6.19 -4.28
CA PHE A 26 -6.81 -7.56 -4.29
C PHE A 26 -8.31 -7.60 -4.07
N GLY A 27 -8.84 -6.71 -3.24
CA GLY A 27 -10.25 -6.70 -2.93
C GLY A 27 -11.12 -5.94 -3.92
N GLY A 28 -10.50 -5.11 -4.78
CA GLY A 28 -11.25 -4.33 -5.76
C GLY A 28 -12.13 -3.24 -5.16
N LEU A 29 -11.83 -2.81 -3.92
CA LEU A 29 -12.63 -1.78 -3.27
C LEU A 29 -12.22 -0.40 -3.79
N SER A 30 -13.19 0.51 -3.85
CA SER A 30 -12.91 1.89 -4.20
C SER A 30 -12.24 2.60 -3.03
N VAL A 31 -11.75 3.83 -3.29
CA VAL A 31 -11.17 4.64 -2.22
C VAL A 31 -12.19 4.88 -1.12
N GLU A 32 -13.42 5.22 -1.48
CA GLU A 32 -14.47 5.48 -0.50
C GLU A 32 -14.81 4.23 0.31
N GLU A 33 -14.88 3.09 -0.36
CA GLU A 33 -15.19 1.85 0.35
C GLU A 33 -14.07 1.47 1.30
N THR A 34 -12.83 1.62 0.86
CA THR A 34 -11.68 1.35 1.70
C THR A 34 -11.67 2.26 2.92
N ALA A 35 -11.96 3.55 2.70
CA ALA A 35 -11.99 4.53 3.79
C ALA A 35 -13.05 4.14 4.82
N GLU A 36 -14.19 3.67 4.35
CA GLU A 36 -15.29 3.26 5.24
C GLU A 36 -14.87 2.06 6.09
N VAL A 37 -14.26 1.08 5.46
CA VAL A 37 -13.83 -0.13 6.17
C VAL A 37 -12.78 0.22 7.22
N LEU A 38 -11.81 1.07 6.87
CA LEU A 38 -10.73 1.44 7.77
C LEU A 38 -11.10 2.56 8.71
N LYS A 39 -12.26 3.19 8.52
CA LYS A 39 -12.74 4.29 9.35
C LYS A 39 -11.77 5.47 9.33
N VAL A 40 -11.33 5.82 8.14
CA VAL A 40 -10.47 6.98 7.89
C VAL A 40 -11.07 7.77 6.74
N SER A 41 -10.53 8.96 6.50
CA SER A 41 -11.02 9.77 5.38
C SER A 41 -10.52 9.24 4.05
N PRO A 42 -11.25 9.49 2.96
CA PRO A 42 -10.76 9.11 1.63
C PRO A 42 -9.41 9.73 1.29
N ASP A 43 -9.15 10.96 1.75
CA ASP A 43 -7.85 11.59 1.52
C ASP A 43 -6.72 10.79 2.16
N THR A 44 -6.97 10.24 3.34
CA THR A 44 -5.99 9.40 4.02
C THR A 44 -5.72 8.13 3.20
N VAL A 45 -6.78 7.52 2.66
CA VAL A 45 -6.63 6.33 1.82
C VAL A 45 -5.80 6.64 0.58
N LEU A 46 -6.09 7.76 -0.07
CA LEU A 46 -5.35 8.16 -1.26
C LEU A 46 -3.87 8.37 -0.97
N ARG A 47 -3.58 9.04 0.15
CA ARG A 47 -2.19 9.28 0.53
C ARG A 47 -1.49 7.97 0.84
N ASP A 48 -2.12 7.13 1.63
CA ASP A 48 -1.53 5.84 1.98
C ASP A 48 -1.34 4.97 0.74
N TRP A 49 -2.29 5.01 -0.18
CA TRP A 49 -2.22 4.25 -1.42
C TRP A 49 -1.04 4.68 -2.27
N ARG A 50 -0.84 5.99 -2.41
CA ARG A 50 0.28 6.52 -3.18
C ARG A 50 1.62 6.12 -2.57
N LEU A 51 1.73 6.26 -1.24
CA LEU A 51 2.96 5.90 -0.55
C LEU A 51 3.23 4.41 -0.62
N ALA A 52 2.17 3.61 -0.48
CA ALA A 52 2.30 2.17 -0.58
C ALA A 52 2.75 1.74 -1.96
N LYS A 53 2.19 2.36 -3.01
CA LYS A 53 2.60 2.04 -4.38
C LYS A 53 4.07 2.35 -4.62
N LEU A 54 4.53 3.51 -4.14
CA LEU A 54 5.93 3.87 -4.28
C LEU A 54 6.83 2.88 -3.55
N TRP A 55 6.43 2.52 -2.33
CA TRP A 55 7.20 1.58 -1.54
C TRP A 55 7.27 0.22 -2.21
N LEU A 56 6.12 -0.26 -2.71
CA LEU A 56 6.07 -1.55 -3.40
C LEU A 56 6.95 -1.54 -4.65
N LEU A 57 6.88 -0.47 -5.42
CA LEU A 57 7.67 -0.37 -6.63
C LEU A 57 9.16 -0.43 -6.32
N ARG A 58 9.58 0.28 -5.29
CA ARG A 58 10.99 0.26 -4.88
C ARG A 58 11.43 -1.14 -4.46
N GLU A 59 10.60 -1.80 -3.67
CA GLU A 59 10.96 -3.14 -3.20
C GLU A 59 10.99 -4.15 -4.34
N LEU A 60 10.06 -4.05 -5.26
CA LEU A 60 9.99 -4.99 -6.37
C LEU A 60 11.11 -4.76 -7.38
N THR A 61 11.51 -3.52 -7.61
CA THR A 61 12.61 -3.23 -8.53
C THR A 61 13.96 -3.34 -7.88
N GLY A 62 14.00 -3.30 -6.55
CA GLY A 62 15.27 -3.32 -5.82
C GLY A 62 16.03 -2.02 -5.91
N GLU A 63 15.39 -0.95 -6.33
CA GLU A 63 16.02 0.36 -6.46
C GLU A 63 15.54 1.31 -5.39
N THR A 64 16.41 2.23 -5.00
CA THR A 64 16.05 3.28 -4.08
C THR A 64 15.91 4.60 -4.84
N PRO A 65 15.04 5.51 -4.38
CA PRO A 65 14.78 6.76 -5.12
C PRO A 65 15.99 7.67 -5.24
N ASP A 66 16.90 7.60 -4.29
CA ASP A 66 18.09 8.43 -4.30
C ASP A 66 19.26 7.78 -5.03
N GLU A 67 19.00 6.67 -5.65
CA GLU A 67 19.98 6.01 -6.50
C GLU A 67 20.02 6.72 -7.83
N THR A 68 20.99 7.47 -8.06
CA THR A 68 21.09 8.19 -9.34
C THR A 68 22.42 7.98 -9.99
#